data_5bab0f1d29f2f1b3deb0ba8441032ec6
#
_entry.id   5bab0f1d29f2f1b3deb0ba8441032ec6
#
_cell.length_a   1.000
_cell.length_b   1.000
_cell.length_c   1.000
_cell.angle_alpha   90.00
_cell.angle_beta   90.00
_cell.angle_gamma   90.00
#
_symmetry.space_group_name_H-M   'P 1'
#
loop_
_entity.id
_entity.type
_entity.pdbx_description
1 polymer ?
#
loop_
_entity_poly.entity_id
_entity_poly.type
_entity_poly.pdbx_seq_one_letter_code
_entity_poly.pdbx_strand_id
1 'polypeptide(L)'
;MNIAVFSTKPYDRRFFDAANAPHQQGLVYFEPRLTVATASLARGFPAVCAFVNDQLDTAVLTALHAGGTRLIALRSAGYNHVDLATARRLGLTVVHVPQYSPHAVAEHTVALMLALNRHIHRAYNRVREGNFSIEGLLGFDLHGKTVGLVGLGKIGNCVAHSLHGFGCRVLAVDPVPLSAELQGIVTVCPLDDMLTQADVVSLHCPLTPATRHLINATTIARMKRGVMLINTSRGALVDTAAVIEALLAGQIGYLGLDVYEDEAELFYEDRSSRLITDDVFSRLLTLPNVLVTGHQAFFTSEALTTIATTTMQAVADFAAGRPMTFALVAAPAAAEGQK
;
A
#
# COMPACT_ATOMS: atom_id res chain seq x y z
N MET A 1 -28.59 6.77 -5.52
CA MET A 1 -27.90 7.79 -4.70
C MET A 1 -26.76 8.39 -5.52
N ASN A 2 -26.45 9.69 -5.37
CA ASN A 2 -25.30 10.30 -6.04
C ASN A 2 -24.05 10.21 -5.16
N ILE A 3 -22.89 9.95 -5.80
CA ILE A 3 -21.60 9.73 -5.13
C ILE A 3 -20.55 10.63 -5.78
N ALA A 4 -19.84 11.39 -4.96
CA ALA A 4 -18.67 12.15 -5.39
C ALA A 4 -17.43 11.27 -5.30
N VAL A 5 -16.77 10.96 -6.41
CA VAL A 5 -15.56 10.13 -6.46
C VAL A 5 -14.36 11.04 -6.69
N PHE A 6 -13.50 11.20 -5.68
CA PHE A 6 -12.33 12.08 -5.73
C PHE A 6 -11.07 11.36 -6.19
N SER A 7 -10.02 12.12 -6.53
CA SER A 7 -8.72 11.61 -7.00
C SER A 7 -8.86 10.63 -8.17
N THR A 8 -9.82 10.88 -9.07
CA THR A 8 -10.20 9.93 -10.12
C THR A 8 -9.21 9.97 -11.28
N LYS A 9 -8.77 8.82 -11.73
CA LYS A 9 -7.97 8.63 -12.94
C LYS A 9 -8.81 7.88 -14.00
N PRO A 10 -8.39 7.85 -15.28
CA PRO A 10 -9.16 7.17 -16.34
C PRO A 10 -9.45 5.69 -16.06
N TYR A 11 -8.51 4.98 -15.41
CA TYR A 11 -8.71 3.58 -15.03
C TYR A 11 -9.81 3.42 -13.97
N ASP A 12 -9.94 4.33 -13.00
CA ASP A 12 -10.99 4.27 -11.98
C ASP A 12 -12.37 4.29 -12.64
N ARG A 13 -12.61 5.21 -13.58
CA ARG A 13 -13.89 5.32 -14.31
C ARG A 13 -14.26 3.98 -14.93
N ARG A 14 -13.32 3.35 -15.65
CA ARG A 14 -13.56 2.06 -16.33
C ARG A 14 -14.03 0.97 -15.35
N PHE A 15 -13.38 0.81 -14.21
CA PHE A 15 -13.72 -0.24 -13.25
C PHE A 15 -14.97 0.10 -12.43
N PHE A 16 -15.13 1.37 -12.01
CA PHE A 16 -16.30 1.81 -11.25
C PHE A 16 -17.57 1.82 -12.09
N ASP A 17 -17.53 2.26 -13.35
CA ASP A 17 -18.68 2.20 -14.25
C ASP A 17 -19.14 0.76 -14.48
N ALA A 18 -18.19 -0.17 -14.69
CA ALA A 18 -18.50 -1.58 -14.84
C ALA A 18 -19.11 -2.19 -13.55
N ALA A 19 -18.52 -1.90 -12.37
CA ALA A 19 -19.03 -2.37 -11.09
C ALA A 19 -20.36 -1.74 -10.71
N ASN A 20 -20.66 -0.53 -11.18
CA ASN A 20 -21.90 0.19 -10.93
C ASN A 20 -23.08 -0.27 -11.81
N ALA A 21 -22.83 -0.98 -12.91
CA ALA A 21 -23.90 -1.39 -13.84
C ALA A 21 -25.10 -2.07 -13.16
N PRO A 22 -24.93 -3.03 -12.20
CA PRO A 22 -26.07 -3.62 -11.49
C PRO A 22 -26.69 -2.70 -10.42
N HIS A 23 -26.02 -1.65 -9.98
CA HIS A 23 -26.45 -0.79 -8.87
C HIS A 23 -27.07 0.53 -9.34
N GLN A 24 -26.70 1.01 -10.53
CA GLN A 24 -27.20 2.23 -11.17
C GLN A 24 -27.16 3.48 -10.27
N GLN A 25 -26.10 3.62 -9.49
CA GLN A 25 -25.86 4.80 -8.68
C GLN A 25 -25.34 5.96 -9.56
N GLY A 26 -25.58 7.21 -9.17
CA GLY A 26 -25.06 8.37 -9.87
C GLY A 26 -23.59 8.63 -9.51
N LEU A 27 -22.63 8.24 -10.36
CA LEU A 27 -21.21 8.51 -10.15
C LEU A 27 -20.82 9.86 -10.74
N VAL A 28 -20.28 10.74 -9.92
CA VAL A 28 -19.69 12.01 -10.36
C VAL A 28 -18.20 11.99 -10.01
N TYR A 29 -17.37 12.05 -11.04
CA TYR A 29 -15.92 11.89 -10.93
C TYR A 29 -15.20 13.23 -10.86
N PHE A 30 -14.40 13.40 -9.82
CA PHE A 30 -13.53 14.56 -9.61
C PHE A 30 -12.06 14.13 -9.68
N GLU A 31 -11.29 14.75 -10.59
CA GLU A 31 -9.84 14.49 -10.71
C GLU A 31 -9.03 15.08 -9.54
N PRO A 32 -9.36 16.27 -9.00
CA PRO A 32 -8.67 16.80 -7.84
C PRO A 32 -8.73 15.88 -6.63
N ARG A 33 -7.66 15.92 -5.82
CA ARG A 33 -7.62 15.29 -4.49
C ARG A 33 -8.66 15.94 -3.58
N LEU A 34 -9.22 15.12 -2.69
CA LEU A 34 -10.05 15.62 -1.61
C LEU A 34 -9.16 16.25 -0.54
N THR A 35 -9.36 17.53 -0.34
CA THR A 35 -8.69 18.37 0.67
C THR A 35 -9.71 19.35 1.23
N VAL A 36 -9.34 20.13 2.23
CA VAL A 36 -10.23 21.19 2.75
C VAL A 36 -10.63 22.19 1.66
N ALA A 37 -9.74 22.47 0.71
CA ALA A 37 -9.99 23.40 -0.39
C ALA A 37 -10.99 22.82 -1.44
N THR A 38 -11.01 21.53 -1.63
CA THR A 38 -11.85 20.83 -2.64
C THR A 38 -13.10 20.18 -2.04
N ALA A 39 -13.23 20.11 -0.72
CA ALA A 39 -14.38 19.49 -0.04
C ALA A 39 -15.74 20.10 -0.43
N SER A 40 -15.75 21.38 -0.83
CA SER A 40 -16.96 22.06 -1.32
C SER A 40 -17.56 21.42 -2.59
N LEU A 41 -16.77 20.71 -3.40
CA LEU A 41 -17.23 19.97 -4.58
C LEU A 41 -18.17 18.81 -4.21
N ALA A 42 -18.07 18.30 -2.98
CA ALA A 42 -18.92 17.24 -2.46
C ALA A 42 -20.26 17.75 -1.87
N ARG A 43 -20.54 19.05 -1.92
CA ARG A 43 -21.79 19.61 -1.37
C ARG A 43 -23.00 19.01 -2.06
N GLY A 44 -23.94 18.47 -1.28
CA GLY A 44 -25.16 17.83 -1.76
C GLY A 44 -24.99 16.35 -2.14
N PHE A 45 -23.78 15.79 -2.03
CA PHE A 45 -23.55 14.37 -2.23
C PHE A 45 -23.69 13.62 -0.90
N PRO A 46 -24.62 12.67 -0.77
CA PRO A 46 -24.79 11.87 0.43
C PRO A 46 -23.64 10.87 0.65
N ALA A 47 -22.88 10.56 -0.40
CA ALA A 47 -21.71 9.69 -0.31
C ALA A 47 -20.49 10.29 -1.02
N VAL A 48 -19.33 10.05 -0.44
CA VAL A 48 -18.01 10.39 -1.00
C VAL A 48 -17.18 9.12 -1.10
N CYS A 49 -16.60 8.86 -2.27
CA CYS A 49 -15.60 7.83 -2.46
C CYS A 49 -14.21 8.48 -2.49
N ALA A 50 -13.32 8.04 -1.58
CA ALA A 50 -12.00 8.60 -1.40
C ALA A 50 -10.89 7.56 -1.62
N PHE A 51 -9.70 8.04 -1.97
CA PHE A 51 -8.49 7.25 -2.19
C PHE A 51 -7.47 7.47 -1.05
N VAL A 52 -6.39 6.68 -1.04
CA VAL A 52 -5.39 6.70 0.06
C VAL A 52 -4.63 8.02 0.21
N ASN A 53 -4.55 8.81 -0.86
CA ASN A 53 -3.89 10.12 -0.86
C ASN A 53 -4.85 11.29 -0.61
N ASP A 54 -6.15 11.04 -0.43
CA ASP A 54 -7.13 12.05 -0.03
C ASP A 54 -7.00 12.38 1.46
N GLN A 55 -7.30 13.62 1.83
CA GLN A 55 -7.33 14.03 3.24
C GLN A 55 -8.72 13.76 3.82
N LEU A 56 -8.76 13.04 4.93
CA LEU A 56 -9.98 12.76 5.68
C LEU A 56 -9.75 13.06 7.17
N ASP A 57 -9.11 14.20 7.43
CA ASP A 57 -8.89 14.76 8.75
C ASP A 57 -10.17 15.42 9.33
N THR A 58 -10.07 15.92 10.55
CA THR A 58 -11.18 16.61 11.23
C THR A 58 -11.81 17.72 10.39
N ALA A 59 -10.99 18.55 9.69
CA ALA A 59 -11.49 19.70 8.94
C ALA A 59 -12.28 19.25 7.70
N VAL A 60 -11.74 18.31 6.93
CA VAL A 60 -12.40 17.77 5.74
C VAL A 60 -13.68 17.03 6.11
N LEU A 61 -13.64 16.14 7.10
CA LEU A 61 -14.82 15.39 7.53
C LEU A 61 -15.94 16.31 8.03
N THR A 62 -15.59 17.40 8.74
CA THR A 62 -16.57 18.39 9.19
C THR A 62 -17.20 19.12 8.00
N ALA A 63 -16.41 19.52 7.02
CA ALA A 63 -16.91 20.18 5.79
C ALA A 63 -17.81 19.26 4.98
N LEU A 64 -17.44 17.98 4.80
CA LEU A 64 -18.27 16.98 4.12
C LEU A 64 -19.60 16.75 4.83
N HIS A 65 -19.57 16.56 6.16
CA HIS A 65 -20.78 16.37 6.96
C HIS A 65 -21.72 17.58 6.86
N ALA A 66 -21.20 18.80 6.97
CA ALA A 66 -21.95 20.04 6.80
C ALA A 66 -22.51 20.18 5.36
N GLY A 67 -21.81 19.63 4.37
CA GLY A 67 -22.22 19.57 2.98
C GLY A 67 -23.31 18.53 2.66
N GLY A 68 -23.69 17.68 3.63
CA GLY A 68 -24.73 16.67 3.46
C GLY A 68 -24.23 15.23 3.32
N THR A 69 -22.90 15.01 3.32
CA THR A 69 -22.31 13.65 3.26
C THR A 69 -22.65 12.86 4.52
N ARG A 70 -22.95 11.57 4.35
CA ARG A 70 -23.23 10.60 5.41
C ARG A 70 -22.42 9.32 5.29
N LEU A 71 -21.93 9.00 4.08
CA LEU A 71 -21.09 7.85 3.80
C LEU A 71 -19.74 8.29 3.24
N ILE A 72 -18.67 7.76 3.80
CA ILE A 72 -17.30 7.78 3.25
C ILE A 72 -16.97 6.36 2.82
N ALA A 73 -16.82 6.13 1.54
CA ALA A 73 -16.44 4.84 0.96
C ALA A 73 -14.97 4.90 0.52
N LEU A 74 -14.09 4.19 1.21
CA LEU A 74 -12.68 4.11 0.87
C LEU A 74 -12.46 3.02 -0.17
N ARG A 75 -11.86 3.37 -1.32
CA ARG A 75 -11.44 2.39 -2.33
C ARG A 75 -10.04 1.86 -2.04
N SER A 76 -9.78 1.54 -0.78
CA SER A 76 -8.50 1.04 -0.28
C SER A 76 -8.68 0.14 0.94
N ALA A 77 -7.69 -0.71 1.22
CA ALA A 77 -7.64 -1.48 2.46
C ALA A 77 -7.12 -0.62 3.62
N GLY A 78 -6.11 0.21 3.37
CA GLY A 78 -5.56 1.15 4.34
C GLY A 78 -6.47 2.34 4.60
N TYR A 79 -6.51 2.80 5.85
CA TYR A 79 -7.35 3.91 6.30
C TYR A 79 -6.63 4.85 7.31
N ASN A 80 -5.30 4.83 7.32
CA ASN A 80 -4.50 5.66 8.25
C ASN A 80 -4.69 7.17 8.05
N HIS A 81 -5.17 7.59 6.87
CA HIS A 81 -5.47 8.98 6.50
C HIS A 81 -6.86 9.47 6.99
N VAL A 82 -7.62 8.61 7.70
CA VAL A 82 -8.98 8.91 8.16
C VAL A 82 -9.04 9.15 9.66
N ASP A 83 -9.55 10.29 10.10
CA ASP A 83 -9.88 10.56 11.49
C ASP A 83 -11.19 9.85 11.88
N LEU A 84 -11.07 8.57 12.25
CA LEU A 84 -12.24 7.75 12.66
C LEU A 84 -12.94 8.26 13.91
N ALA A 85 -12.23 8.99 14.80
CA ALA A 85 -12.84 9.56 16.01
C ALA A 85 -13.79 10.70 15.63
N THR A 86 -13.35 11.57 14.74
CA THR A 86 -14.20 12.63 14.18
C THR A 86 -15.36 12.06 13.36
N ALA A 87 -15.12 11.03 12.55
CA ALA A 87 -16.20 10.39 11.80
C ALA A 87 -17.30 9.85 12.71
N ARG A 88 -16.94 9.18 13.84
CA ARG A 88 -17.91 8.72 14.84
C ARG A 88 -18.69 9.87 15.48
N ARG A 89 -18.00 10.92 15.90
CA ARG A 89 -18.63 12.10 16.52
C ARG A 89 -19.64 12.78 15.59
N LEU A 90 -19.36 12.80 14.30
CA LEU A 90 -20.24 13.39 13.28
C LEU A 90 -21.34 12.43 12.79
N GLY A 91 -21.37 11.18 13.23
CA GLY A 91 -22.31 10.18 12.76
C GLY A 91 -22.10 9.79 11.29
N LEU A 92 -20.88 9.91 10.76
CA LEU A 92 -20.53 9.44 9.43
C LEU A 92 -20.33 7.93 9.44
N THR A 93 -20.87 7.24 8.46
CA THR A 93 -20.47 5.86 8.15
C THR A 93 -19.19 5.86 7.34
N VAL A 94 -18.20 5.06 7.74
CA VAL A 94 -16.95 4.87 7.00
C VAL A 94 -16.80 3.41 6.67
N VAL A 95 -16.69 3.09 5.38
CA VAL A 95 -16.44 1.73 4.88
C VAL A 95 -15.14 1.67 4.11
N HIS A 96 -14.53 0.48 4.08
CA HIS A 96 -13.29 0.26 3.34
C HIS A 96 -13.33 -1.06 2.56
N VAL A 97 -12.33 -1.29 1.71
CA VAL A 97 -12.13 -2.58 1.03
C VAL A 97 -11.13 -3.40 1.84
N PRO A 98 -11.57 -4.38 2.65
CA PRO A 98 -10.68 -5.06 3.60
C PRO A 98 -9.64 -5.95 2.91
N GLN A 99 -9.93 -6.35 1.67
CA GLN A 99 -9.06 -7.19 0.85
C GLN A 99 -9.45 -7.02 -0.62
N TYR A 100 -8.44 -6.99 -1.50
CA TYR A 100 -8.66 -6.96 -2.95
C TYR A 100 -7.89 -8.08 -3.68
N SER A 101 -6.55 -8.08 -3.69
CA SER A 101 -5.72 -9.14 -4.26
C SER A 101 -4.39 -9.25 -3.50
N PRO A 102 -4.27 -10.16 -2.53
CA PRO A 102 -3.00 -10.42 -1.87
C PRO A 102 -1.91 -10.84 -2.85
N HIS A 103 -2.28 -11.56 -3.90
CA HIS A 103 -1.36 -12.02 -4.93
C HIS A 103 -0.73 -10.86 -5.71
N ALA A 104 -1.50 -9.81 -6.06
CA ALA A 104 -0.97 -8.65 -6.76
C ALA A 104 0.23 -8.03 -6.03
N VAL A 105 0.08 -7.78 -4.72
CA VAL A 105 1.15 -7.21 -3.89
C VAL A 105 2.30 -8.19 -3.69
N ALA A 106 2.00 -9.48 -3.51
CA ALA A 106 3.01 -10.52 -3.35
C ALA A 106 3.86 -10.70 -4.61
N GLU A 107 3.24 -10.74 -5.78
CA GLU A 107 3.93 -10.85 -7.08
C GLU A 107 4.78 -9.60 -7.35
N HIS A 108 4.28 -8.41 -7.05
CA HIS A 108 5.06 -7.17 -7.17
C HIS A 108 6.27 -7.17 -6.23
N THR A 109 6.13 -7.68 -5.00
CA THR A 109 7.22 -7.85 -4.06
C THR A 109 8.33 -8.75 -4.63
N VAL A 110 7.96 -9.89 -5.19
CA VAL A 110 8.91 -10.81 -5.84
C VAL A 110 9.52 -10.19 -7.10
N ALA A 111 8.71 -9.44 -7.89
CA ALA A 111 9.20 -8.72 -9.05
C ALA A 111 10.27 -7.68 -8.69
N LEU A 112 10.09 -6.92 -7.60
CA LEU A 112 11.13 -6.00 -7.09
C LEU A 112 12.41 -6.74 -6.69
N MET A 113 12.28 -7.87 -5.99
CA MET A 113 13.45 -8.71 -5.62
C MET A 113 14.23 -9.15 -6.86
N LEU A 114 13.54 -9.69 -7.86
CA LEU A 114 14.15 -10.18 -9.10
C LEU A 114 14.70 -9.05 -9.96
N ALA A 115 14.00 -7.92 -10.06
CA ALA A 115 14.46 -6.75 -10.82
C ALA A 115 15.74 -6.15 -10.23
N LEU A 116 15.84 -6.06 -8.90
CA LEU A 116 17.04 -5.61 -8.19
C LEU A 116 18.18 -6.61 -8.33
N ASN A 117 17.93 -7.88 -8.00
CA ASN A 117 18.92 -8.93 -8.06
C ASN A 117 19.56 -9.08 -9.45
N ARG A 118 18.74 -9.05 -10.51
CA ARG A 118 19.20 -9.25 -11.89
C ARG A 118 19.45 -7.94 -12.63
N HIS A 119 19.35 -6.79 -11.94
CA HIS A 119 19.55 -5.44 -12.49
C HIS A 119 18.72 -5.18 -13.78
N ILE A 120 17.49 -5.74 -13.88
CA ILE A 120 16.68 -5.73 -15.10
C ILE A 120 16.39 -4.30 -15.56
N HIS A 121 16.04 -3.40 -14.64
CA HIS A 121 15.77 -1.97 -14.92
C HIS A 121 16.99 -1.24 -15.52
N ARG A 122 18.21 -1.58 -15.07
CA ARG A 122 19.46 -1.01 -15.59
C ARG A 122 19.84 -1.62 -16.94
N ALA A 123 19.71 -2.95 -17.06
CA ALA A 123 19.98 -3.66 -18.30
C ALA A 123 19.07 -3.19 -19.43
N TYR A 124 17.77 -2.98 -19.14
CA TYR A 124 16.79 -2.45 -20.09
C TYR A 124 17.22 -1.08 -20.66
N ASN A 125 17.61 -0.14 -19.79
CA ASN A 125 18.05 1.19 -20.25
C ASN A 125 19.34 1.11 -21.10
N ARG A 126 20.34 0.33 -20.65
CA ARG A 126 21.61 0.15 -21.39
C ARG A 126 21.40 -0.40 -22.81
N VAL A 127 20.57 -1.43 -22.95
CA VAL A 127 20.29 -2.05 -24.26
C VAL A 127 19.64 -1.06 -25.21
N ARG A 128 18.74 -0.20 -24.73
CA ARG A 128 18.11 0.86 -25.54
C ARG A 128 19.10 1.92 -26.02
N GLU A 129 20.21 2.11 -25.30
CA GLU A 129 21.30 3.02 -25.66
C GLU A 129 22.41 2.32 -26.48
N GLY A 130 22.19 1.07 -26.88
CA GLY A 130 23.16 0.29 -27.64
C GLY A 130 24.31 -0.29 -26.83
N ASN A 131 24.25 -0.22 -25.49
CA ASN A 131 25.26 -0.78 -24.59
C ASN A 131 24.85 -2.20 -24.16
N PHE A 132 25.48 -3.20 -24.76
CA PHE A 132 25.25 -4.63 -24.49
C PHE A 132 26.25 -5.23 -23.49
N SER A 133 27.09 -4.43 -22.84
CA SER A 133 28.03 -4.91 -21.83
C SER A 133 27.26 -5.41 -20.58
N ILE A 134 27.67 -6.59 -20.09
CA ILE A 134 27.14 -7.16 -18.86
C ILE A 134 27.93 -6.73 -17.62
N GLU A 135 29.00 -5.97 -17.78
CA GLU A 135 29.85 -5.49 -16.67
C GLU A 135 29.02 -4.64 -15.69
N GLY A 136 29.13 -4.97 -14.39
CA GLY A 136 28.36 -4.33 -13.32
C GLY A 136 26.87 -4.72 -13.28
N LEU A 137 26.45 -5.80 -13.99
CA LEU A 137 25.12 -6.39 -13.91
C LEU A 137 25.14 -7.79 -13.25
N LEU A 138 26.23 -8.14 -12.56
CA LEU A 138 26.32 -9.40 -11.85
C LEU A 138 25.30 -9.46 -10.72
N GLY A 139 24.39 -10.44 -10.79
CA GLY A 139 23.39 -10.75 -9.77
C GLY A 139 23.73 -11.99 -8.97
N PHE A 140 22.76 -12.49 -8.22
CA PHE A 140 22.86 -13.74 -7.44
C PHE A 140 21.59 -14.59 -7.62
N ASP A 141 21.64 -15.87 -7.30
CA ASP A 141 20.47 -16.74 -7.32
C ASP A 141 19.67 -16.58 -6.03
N LEU A 142 18.34 -16.46 -6.12
CA LEU A 142 17.47 -16.52 -4.94
C LEU A 142 17.40 -17.93 -4.36
N HIS A 143 17.55 -18.96 -5.20
CA HIS A 143 17.59 -20.34 -4.75
C HIS A 143 18.64 -20.54 -3.65
N GLY A 144 18.25 -21.19 -2.55
CA GLY A 144 19.10 -21.41 -1.39
C GLY A 144 19.34 -20.20 -0.48
N LYS A 145 18.81 -19.02 -0.82
CA LYS A 145 18.88 -17.83 0.05
C LYS A 145 17.90 -17.92 1.20
N THR A 146 18.22 -17.24 2.29
CA THR A 146 17.30 -17.05 3.42
C THR A 146 16.54 -15.74 3.25
N VAL A 147 15.22 -15.81 3.23
CA VAL A 147 14.35 -14.64 3.17
C VAL A 147 13.60 -14.49 4.48
N GLY A 148 13.70 -13.31 5.11
CA GLY A 148 12.98 -12.94 6.31
C GLY A 148 11.73 -12.12 5.99
N LEU A 149 10.56 -12.58 6.43
CA LEU A 149 9.29 -11.89 6.27
C LEU A 149 8.84 -11.30 7.62
N VAL A 150 8.55 -10.01 7.65
CA VAL A 150 7.93 -9.37 8.81
C VAL A 150 6.43 -9.23 8.54
N GLY A 151 5.65 -10.12 9.16
CA GLY A 151 4.21 -10.25 8.92
C GLY A 151 3.85 -11.40 7.99
N LEU A 152 2.99 -12.30 8.48
CA LEU A 152 2.42 -13.45 7.75
C LEU A 152 0.90 -13.30 7.53
N GLY A 153 0.43 -12.05 7.39
CA GLY A 153 -0.92 -11.80 6.93
C GLY A 153 -1.15 -12.35 5.52
N LYS A 154 -2.28 -12.06 4.90
CA LYS A 154 -2.64 -12.59 3.58
C LYS A 154 -1.57 -12.38 2.51
N ILE A 155 -0.94 -11.20 2.48
CA ILE A 155 0.14 -10.88 1.52
C ILE A 155 1.42 -11.67 1.87
N GLY A 156 1.86 -11.61 3.14
CA GLY A 156 3.07 -12.33 3.57
C GLY A 156 2.97 -13.84 3.35
N ASN A 157 1.78 -14.42 3.50
CA ASN A 157 1.50 -15.83 3.17
C ASN A 157 1.75 -16.10 1.67
N CYS A 158 1.18 -15.29 0.76
CA CYS A 158 1.42 -15.45 -0.68
C CYS A 158 2.90 -15.27 -1.06
N VAL A 159 3.60 -14.33 -0.43
CA VAL A 159 5.05 -14.13 -0.63
C VAL A 159 5.83 -15.36 -0.14
N ALA A 160 5.49 -15.93 1.02
CA ALA A 160 6.13 -17.11 1.55
C ALA A 160 6.01 -18.31 0.61
N HIS A 161 4.82 -18.58 0.08
CA HIS A 161 4.59 -19.64 -0.92
C HIS A 161 5.42 -19.41 -2.19
N SER A 162 5.43 -18.19 -2.71
CA SER A 162 6.20 -17.85 -3.92
C SER A 162 7.69 -18.08 -3.70
N LEU A 163 8.25 -17.60 -2.59
CA LEU A 163 9.68 -17.74 -2.29
C LEU A 163 10.08 -19.18 -1.96
N HIS A 164 9.20 -19.95 -1.34
CA HIS A 164 9.40 -21.39 -1.16
C HIS A 164 9.51 -22.09 -2.52
N GLY A 165 8.65 -21.70 -3.49
CA GLY A 165 8.73 -22.21 -4.87
C GLY A 165 10.04 -21.86 -5.58
N PHE A 166 10.71 -20.75 -5.21
CA PHE A 166 12.07 -20.41 -5.67
C PHE A 166 13.18 -21.21 -4.95
N GLY A 167 12.82 -22.07 -3.99
CA GLY A 167 13.80 -22.84 -3.21
C GLY A 167 14.50 -21.99 -2.12
N CYS A 168 13.87 -20.90 -1.68
CA CYS A 168 14.36 -20.10 -0.57
C CYS A 168 14.03 -20.77 0.77
N ARG A 169 14.91 -20.57 1.77
CA ARG A 169 14.57 -20.79 3.18
C ARG A 169 13.80 -19.57 3.67
N VAL A 170 12.56 -19.75 4.13
CA VAL A 170 11.72 -18.66 4.59
C VAL A 170 11.68 -18.62 6.11
N LEU A 171 12.16 -17.52 6.69
CA LEU A 171 12.02 -17.16 8.10
C LEU A 171 10.92 -16.11 8.24
N ALA A 172 10.21 -16.08 9.34
CA ALA A 172 9.21 -15.05 9.57
C ALA A 172 9.10 -14.60 11.02
N VAL A 173 8.64 -13.37 11.18
CA VAL A 173 8.26 -12.76 12.44
C VAL A 173 6.80 -12.37 12.36
N ASP A 174 5.95 -12.98 13.18
CA ASP A 174 4.55 -12.64 13.29
C ASP A 174 4.07 -12.91 14.72
N PRO A 175 3.27 -12.03 15.35
CA PRO A 175 2.69 -12.29 16.66
C PRO A 175 1.56 -13.33 16.64
N VAL A 176 1.01 -13.64 15.44
CA VAL A 176 -0.05 -14.63 15.28
C VAL A 176 0.57 -16.00 15.02
N PRO A 177 0.04 -17.09 15.61
CA PRO A 177 0.52 -18.45 15.34
C PRO A 177 0.48 -18.80 13.86
N LEU A 178 1.48 -19.59 13.43
CA LEU A 178 1.61 -20.03 12.04
C LEU A 178 0.36 -20.82 11.58
N SER A 179 -0.20 -20.45 10.45
CA SER A 179 -1.30 -21.19 9.82
C SER A 179 -0.87 -22.57 9.36
N ALA A 180 -1.82 -23.52 9.28
CA ALA A 180 -1.53 -24.88 8.81
C ALA A 180 -0.94 -24.91 7.39
N GLU A 181 -1.35 -23.97 6.52
CA GLU A 181 -0.88 -23.83 5.13
C GLU A 181 0.62 -23.51 5.02
N LEU A 182 1.19 -22.85 6.02
CA LEU A 182 2.59 -22.45 6.04
C LEU A 182 3.49 -23.45 6.79
N GLN A 183 2.92 -24.51 7.35
CA GLN A 183 3.71 -25.56 8.01
C GLN A 183 4.63 -26.26 7.00
N GLY A 184 5.90 -26.37 7.35
CA GLY A 184 6.93 -26.93 6.44
C GLY A 184 7.47 -25.93 5.40
N ILE A 185 6.84 -24.76 5.24
CA ILE A 185 7.27 -23.69 4.32
C ILE A 185 8.03 -22.61 5.08
N VAL A 186 7.55 -22.21 6.25
CA VAL A 186 8.05 -21.07 7.03
C VAL A 186 8.54 -21.54 8.40
N THR A 187 9.66 -20.97 8.84
CA THR A 187 10.14 -21.08 10.23
C THR A 187 9.91 -19.75 10.94
N VAL A 188 9.05 -19.73 11.96
CA VAL A 188 8.84 -18.52 12.80
C VAL A 188 9.98 -18.42 13.81
N CYS A 189 10.52 -17.21 13.97
CA CYS A 189 11.62 -16.92 14.92
C CYS A 189 11.52 -15.47 15.42
N PRO A 190 12.27 -15.11 16.48
CA PRO A 190 12.40 -13.72 16.92
C PRO A 190 12.98 -12.82 15.82
N LEU A 191 12.64 -11.52 15.85
CA LEU A 191 13.11 -10.54 14.87
C LEU A 191 14.63 -10.51 14.78
N ASP A 192 15.33 -10.49 15.90
CA ASP A 192 16.78 -10.43 15.95
C ASP A 192 17.44 -11.64 15.28
N ASP A 193 16.89 -12.84 15.49
CA ASP A 193 17.39 -14.07 14.89
C ASP A 193 17.14 -14.08 13.37
N MET A 194 16.01 -13.54 12.92
CA MET A 194 15.70 -13.39 11.50
C MET A 194 16.67 -12.42 10.83
N LEU A 195 16.88 -11.22 11.41
CA LEU A 195 17.74 -10.18 10.85
C LEU A 195 19.17 -10.66 10.64
N THR A 196 19.73 -11.44 11.58
CA THR A 196 21.09 -11.98 11.47
C THR A 196 21.25 -13.07 10.41
N GLN A 197 20.17 -13.75 10.03
CA GLN A 197 20.19 -14.88 9.09
C GLN A 197 19.72 -14.52 7.69
N ALA A 198 18.90 -13.49 7.54
CA ALA A 198 18.27 -13.16 6.27
C ALA A 198 19.23 -12.52 5.26
N ASP A 199 19.22 -13.01 4.03
CA ASP A 199 19.85 -12.39 2.86
C ASP A 199 18.92 -11.34 2.23
N VAL A 200 17.60 -11.53 2.39
CA VAL A 200 16.55 -10.60 1.97
C VAL A 200 15.59 -10.40 3.13
N VAL A 201 15.21 -9.17 3.43
CA VAL A 201 14.18 -8.81 4.42
C VAL A 201 13.02 -8.13 3.69
N SER A 202 11.79 -8.60 3.89
CA SER A 202 10.59 -8.05 3.27
C SER A 202 9.50 -7.76 4.30
N LEU A 203 8.89 -6.58 4.18
CA LEU A 203 7.95 -6.04 5.16
C LEU A 203 6.51 -6.20 4.69
N HIS A 204 5.68 -6.89 5.48
CA HIS A 204 4.26 -7.17 5.21
C HIS A 204 3.38 -6.97 6.46
N CYS A 205 3.92 -6.30 7.49
CA CYS A 205 3.19 -5.95 8.71
C CYS A 205 2.45 -4.60 8.56
N PRO A 206 1.38 -4.35 9.34
CA PRO A 206 0.72 -3.05 9.38
C PRO A 206 1.60 -2.00 10.08
N LEU A 207 1.39 -0.72 9.71
CA LEU A 207 1.96 0.41 10.44
C LEU A 207 1.15 0.66 11.72
N THR A 208 1.81 0.51 12.85
CA THR A 208 1.30 0.78 14.20
C THR A 208 2.36 1.57 14.99
N PRO A 209 2.06 2.09 16.18
CA PRO A 209 3.09 2.70 17.02
C PRO A 209 4.27 1.77 17.32
N ALA A 210 4.03 0.45 17.42
CA ALA A 210 5.07 -0.54 17.68
C ALA A 210 5.91 -0.91 16.46
N THR A 211 5.39 -0.72 15.25
CA THR A 211 6.07 -1.06 13.99
C THR A 211 6.61 0.16 13.25
N ARG A 212 6.28 1.38 13.71
CA ARG A 212 6.87 2.60 13.15
C ARG A 212 8.38 2.56 13.28
N HIS A 213 9.09 2.81 12.15
CA HIS A 213 10.55 2.74 12.07
C HIS A 213 11.11 1.41 12.64
N LEU A 214 10.41 0.31 12.39
CA LEU A 214 10.90 -1.03 12.73
C LEU A 214 12.27 -1.29 12.11
N ILE A 215 12.47 -0.82 10.89
CA ILE A 215 13.78 -0.79 10.22
C ILE A 215 14.40 0.58 10.47
N ASN A 216 15.41 0.60 11.34
CA ASN A 216 16.17 1.77 11.78
C ASN A 216 17.65 1.42 11.93
N ALA A 217 18.50 2.37 12.32
CA ALA A 217 19.94 2.15 12.44
C ALA A 217 20.31 0.94 13.32
N THR A 218 19.56 0.71 14.42
CA THR A 218 19.83 -0.41 15.35
C THR A 218 19.51 -1.76 14.72
N THR A 219 18.36 -1.89 14.07
CA THR A 219 17.94 -3.14 13.41
C THR A 219 18.77 -3.41 12.16
N ILE A 220 19.11 -2.37 11.38
CA ILE A 220 19.99 -2.49 10.21
C ILE A 220 21.38 -3.00 10.61
N ALA A 221 21.94 -2.54 11.72
CA ALA A 221 23.24 -2.98 12.19
C ALA A 221 23.31 -4.49 12.53
N ARG A 222 22.16 -5.14 12.77
CA ARG A 222 22.05 -6.59 13.01
C ARG A 222 21.90 -7.41 11.73
N MET A 223 21.57 -6.79 10.61
CA MET A 223 21.38 -7.49 9.34
C MET A 223 22.72 -7.95 8.75
N LYS A 224 22.68 -8.92 7.87
CA LYS A 224 23.86 -9.29 7.07
C LYS A 224 24.30 -8.08 6.23
N ARG A 225 25.62 -7.92 6.10
CA ARG A 225 26.16 -6.94 5.16
C ARG A 225 25.75 -7.28 3.73
N GLY A 226 25.27 -6.29 3.00
CA GLY A 226 24.78 -6.46 1.63
C GLY A 226 23.34 -7.00 1.54
N VAL A 227 22.59 -6.99 2.64
CA VAL A 227 21.18 -7.44 2.68
C VAL A 227 20.32 -6.70 1.65
N MET A 228 19.33 -7.39 1.09
CA MET A 228 18.27 -6.76 0.28
C MET A 228 17.09 -6.44 1.19
N LEU A 229 16.64 -5.19 1.17
CA LEU A 229 15.45 -4.73 1.90
C LEU A 229 14.33 -4.40 0.93
N ILE A 230 13.12 -4.95 1.16
CA ILE A 230 11.92 -4.72 0.34
C ILE A 230 10.79 -4.19 1.23
N ASN A 231 10.14 -3.11 0.81
CA ASN A 231 8.95 -2.59 1.47
C ASN A 231 7.83 -2.29 0.46
N THR A 232 6.80 -3.12 0.47
CA THR A 232 5.56 -2.96 -0.29
C THR A 232 4.35 -2.80 0.64
N SER A 233 4.59 -2.41 1.91
CA SER A 233 3.55 -2.30 2.93
C SER A 233 3.23 -0.84 3.27
N ARG A 234 4.01 -0.19 4.15
CA ARG A 234 3.87 1.22 4.54
C ARG A 234 5.24 1.88 4.65
N GLY A 235 5.39 3.09 4.12
CA GLY A 235 6.66 3.82 4.11
C GLY A 235 7.26 3.97 5.49
N ALA A 236 6.48 4.43 6.46
CA ALA A 236 6.92 4.70 7.83
C ALA A 236 7.28 3.45 8.69
N LEU A 237 7.29 2.24 8.12
CA LEU A 237 7.95 1.08 8.72
C LEU A 237 9.47 1.21 8.68
N VAL A 238 9.98 2.07 7.81
CA VAL A 238 11.40 2.28 7.52
C VAL A 238 11.77 3.70 7.91
N ASP A 239 12.85 3.87 8.67
CA ASP A 239 13.55 5.14 8.84
C ASP A 239 14.39 5.38 7.58
N THR A 240 13.88 6.22 6.69
CA THR A 240 14.49 6.43 5.38
C THR A 240 15.89 7.03 5.49
N ALA A 241 16.14 7.91 6.45
CA ALA A 241 17.46 8.50 6.65
C ALA A 241 18.50 7.44 7.06
N ALA A 242 18.13 6.56 8.00
CA ALA A 242 19.00 5.46 8.43
C ALA A 242 19.28 4.48 7.28
N VAL A 243 18.31 4.21 6.42
CA VAL A 243 18.47 3.34 5.25
C VAL A 243 19.42 3.96 4.22
N ILE A 244 19.34 5.26 3.95
CA ILE A 244 20.28 5.94 3.03
C ILE A 244 21.72 5.80 3.53
N GLU A 245 21.97 6.07 4.81
CA GLU A 245 23.32 5.93 5.38
C GLU A 245 23.80 4.47 5.29
N ALA A 246 22.94 3.49 5.51
CA ALA A 246 23.24 2.08 5.39
C ALA A 246 23.54 1.64 3.94
N LEU A 247 22.84 2.21 2.95
CA LEU A 247 23.13 2.01 1.52
C LEU A 247 24.51 2.54 1.16
N LEU A 248 24.85 3.75 1.60
CA LEU A 248 26.16 4.36 1.36
C LEU A 248 27.30 3.59 2.02
N ALA A 249 27.07 3.03 3.21
CA ALA A 249 28.01 2.17 3.92
C ALA A 249 28.11 0.73 3.34
N GLY A 250 27.21 0.36 2.42
CA GLY A 250 27.08 -0.99 1.87
C GLY A 250 26.60 -2.03 2.87
N GLN A 251 25.97 -1.62 3.96
CA GLN A 251 25.28 -2.49 4.91
C GLN A 251 24.00 -3.02 4.28
N ILE A 252 23.21 -2.15 3.62
CA ILE A 252 22.13 -2.53 2.70
C ILE A 252 22.73 -2.57 1.29
N GLY A 253 22.64 -3.73 0.64
CA GLY A 253 23.13 -3.93 -0.72
C GLY A 253 22.11 -3.55 -1.80
N TYR A 254 20.81 -3.74 -1.50
CA TYR A 254 19.71 -3.48 -2.43
C TYR A 254 18.48 -2.97 -1.67
N LEU A 255 17.78 -2.00 -2.24
CA LEU A 255 16.55 -1.46 -1.67
C LEU A 255 15.44 -1.44 -2.72
N GLY A 256 14.31 -2.11 -2.42
CA GLY A 256 13.08 -2.08 -3.23
C GLY A 256 11.94 -1.46 -2.43
N LEU A 257 11.40 -0.36 -2.93
CA LEU A 257 10.29 0.35 -2.31
C LEU A 257 9.12 0.47 -3.28
N ASP A 258 7.93 0.11 -2.85
CA ASP A 258 6.68 0.52 -3.51
C ASP A 258 5.98 1.64 -2.73
N VAL A 259 6.42 1.89 -1.51
CA VAL A 259 5.88 2.88 -0.58
C VAL A 259 6.99 3.76 -0.02
N TYR A 260 6.66 5.00 0.32
CA TYR A 260 7.59 5.96 0.90
C TYR A 260 6.96 6.67 2.11
N GLU A 261 7.77 7.11 3.06
CA GLU A 261 7.29 7.71 4.31
C GLU A 261 6.43 8.96 4.06
N ASP A 262 6.87 9.84 3.16
CA ASP A 262 6.22 11.09 2.79
C ASP A 262 5.62 11.05 1.36
N GLU A 263 5.08 9.89 0.96
CA GLU A 263 4.59 9.64 -0.40
C GLU A 263 3.42 10.52 -0.84
N ALA A 264 2.67 11.09 0.11
CA ALA A 264 1.40 11.76 -0.16
C ALA A 264 1.50 12.92 -1.18
N GLU A 265 2.64 13.61 -1.21
CA GLU A 265 2.88 14.74 -2.13
C GLU A 265 3.54 14.31 -3.45
N LEU A 266 3.99 13.06 -3.54
CA LEU A 266 4.79 12.55 -4.67
C LEU A 266 4.01 11.58 -5.54
N PHE A 267 3.37 10.57 -4.93
CA PHE A 267 2.81 9.43 -5.65
C PHE A 267 1.43 9.72 -6.24
N TYR A 268 1.06 8.96 -7.26
CA TYR A 268 -0.18 9.06 -8.04
C TYR A 268 -0.34 10.31 -8.90
N GLU A 269 0.68 11.21 -8.95
CA GLU A 269 0.66 12.41 -9.75
C GLU A 269 1.80 12.42 -10.76
N ASP A 270 1.57 13.01 -11.94
CA ASP A 270 2.66 13.27 -12.90
C ASP A 270 3.48 14.48 -12.42
N ARG A 271 4.69 14.20 -11.98
CA ARG A 271 5.69 15.19 -11.54
C ARG A 271 6.84 15.34 -12.53
N SER A 272 6.77 14.71 -13.72
CA SER A 272 7.89 14.68 -14.69
C SER A 272 8.36 16.06 -15.15
N SER A 273 7.47 17.06 -15.10
CA SER A 273 7.78 18.46 -15.45
C SER A 273 8.04 19.38 -14.24
N ARG A 274 8.15 18.83 -13.02
CA ARG A 274 8.32 19.59 -11.78
C ARG A 274 9.53 19.10 -11.01
N LEU A 275 10.15 20.00 -10.26
CA LEU A 275 11.21 19.61 -9.32
C LEU A 275 10.61 18.80 -8.17
N ILE A 276 11.28 17.70 -7.83
CA ILE A 276 11.03 16.97 -6.58
C ILE A 276 11.76 17.75 -5.48
N THR A 277 10.99 18.33 -4.55
CA THR A 277 11.51 19.15 -3.46
C THR A 277 11.89 18.35 -2.22
N ASP A 278 11.58 17.05 -2.20
CA ASP A 278 11.99 16.12 -1.16
C ASP A 278 13.44 15.67 -1.43
N ASP A 279 14.39 16.23 -0.69
CA ASP A 279 15.81 15.93 -0.83
C ASP A 279 16.15 14.49 -0.46
N VAL A 280 15.42 13.90 0.49
CA VAL A 280 15.61 12.51 0.94
C VAL A 280 15.20 11.56 -0.17
N PHE A 281 14.02 11.77 -0.74
CA PHE A 281 13.54 10.96 -1.86
C PHE A 281 14.40 11.14 -3.11
N SER A 282 14.78 12.38 -3.42
CA SER A 282 15.66 12.68 -4.55
C SER A 282 17.01 11.97 -4.42
N ARG A 283 17.58 11.93 -3.20
CA ARG A 283 18.82 11.19 -2.93
C ARG A 283 18.65 9.68 -3.14
N LEU A 284 17.54 9.09 -2.70
CA LEU A 284 17.24 7.67 -2.95
C LEU A 284 17.26 7.32 -4.43
N LEU A 285 16.63 8.17 -5.28
CA LEU A 285 16.54 7.94 -6.73
C LEU A 285 17.90 7.97 -7.44
N THR A 286 18.93 8.59 -6.85
CA THR A 286 20.29 8.62 -7.43
C THR A 286 21.09 7.36 -7.16
N LEU A 287 20.68 6.51 -6.21
CA LEU A 287 21.43 5.32 -5.82
C LEU A 287 21.18 4.16 -6.80
N PRO A 288 22.23 3.55 -7.39
CA PRO A 288 22.07 2.58 -8.47
C PRO A 288 21.53 1.21 -8.02
N ASN A 289 21.49 0.96 -6.74
CA ASN A 289 21.00 -0.25 -6.07
C ASN A 289 19.65 -0.03 -5.39
N VAL A 290 18.95 1.06 -5.72
CA VAL A 290 17.59 1.39 -5.26
C VAL A 290 16.63 1.30 -6.41
N LEU A 291 15.48 0.68 -6.20
CA LEU A 291 14.36 0.62 -7.12
C LEU A 291 13.09 1.07 -6.39
N VAL A 292 12.50 2.17 -6.86
CA VAL A 292 11.25 2.70 -6.32
C VAL A 292 10.14 2.59 -7.36
N THR A 293 8.97 2.12 -6.93
CA THR A 293 7.72 2.17 -7.70
C THR A 293 6.70 3.02 -6.94
N GLY A 294 5.75 3.61 -7.64
CA GLY A 294 4.87 4.66 -7.12
C GLY A 294 3.61 4.12 -6.44
N HIS A 295 3.75 3.26 -5.42
CA HIS A 295 2.67 2.61 -4.67
C HIS A 295 1.68 1.91 -5.62
N GLN A 296 2.22 1.09 -6.52
CA GLN A 296 1.49 0.43 -7.59
C GLN A 296 1.37 -1.10 -7.40
N ALA A 297 1.85 -1.67 -6.31
CA ALA A 297 1.84 -3.11 -6.09
C ALA A 297 0.43 -3.73 -6.16
N PHE A 298 -0.61 -2.94 -5.87
CA PHE A 298 -2.01 -3.37 -6.00
C PHE A 298 -2.56 -3.29 -7.44
N PHE A 299 -1.88 -2.63 -8.37
CA PHE A 299 -2.43 -2.17 -9.64
C PHE A 299 -2.53 -3.29 -10.68
N THR A 300 -3.48 -4.21 -10.46
CA THR A 300 -3.85 -5.30 -11.38
C THR A 300 -5.35 -5.24 -11.69
N SER A 301 -5.77 -5.86 -12.80
CA SER A 301 -7.17 -5.91 -13.21
C SER A 301 -8.05 -6.57 -12.15
N GLU A 302 -7.56 -7.64 -11.52
CA GLU A 302 -8.24 -8.40 -10.48
C GLU A 302 -8.44 -7.55 -9.22
N ALA A 303 -7.40 -6.85 -8.78
CA ALA A 303 -7.48 -5.97 -7.63
C ALA A 303 -8.43 -4.80 -7.87
N LEU A 304 -8.32 -4.12 -9.01
CA LEU A 304 -9.19 -2.98 -9.36
C LEU A 304 -10.64 -3.40 -9.51
N THR A 305 -10.91 -4.57 -10.10
CA THR A 305 -12.26 -5.14 -10.18
C THR A 305 -12.82 -5.39 -8.78
N THR A 306 -12.05 -6.02 -7.90
CA THR A 306 -12.48 -6.32 -6.53
C THR A 306 -12.71 -5.05 -5.72
N ILE A 307 -11.81 -4.06 -5.84
CA ILE A 307 -11.94 -2.75 -5.18
C ILE A 307 -13.24 -2.08 -5.62
N ALA A 308 -13.47 -1.95 -6.93
CA ALA A 308 -14.65 -1.28 -7.45
C ALA A 308 -15.94 -2.01 -7.05
N THR A 309 -15.99 -3.34 -7.21
CA THR A 309 -17.17 -4.15 -6.87
C THR A 309 -17.50 -4.05 -5.37
N THR A 310 -16.50 -4.18 -4.49
CA THR A 310 -16.69 -4.10 -3.04
C THR A 310 -17.17 -2.70 -2.63
N THR A 311 -16.56 -1.65 -3.19
CA THR A 311 -16.95 -0.26 -2.92
C THR A 311 -18.37 0.01 -3.38
N MET A 312 -18.74 -0.38 -4.61
CA MET A 312 -20.09 -0.16 -5.14
C MET A 312 -21.15 -0.96 -4.42
N GLN A 313 -20.83 -2.19 -3.98
CA GLN A 313 -21.72 -2.99 -3.12
C GLN A 313 -21.98 -2.28 -1.78
N ALA A 314 -20.94 -1.77 -1.12
CA ALA A 314 -21.08 -1.05 0.13
C ALA A 314 -21.94 0.23 -0.02
N VAL A 315 -21.75 0.97 -1.11
CA VAL A 315 -22.57 2.14 -1.45
C VAL A 315 -24.04 1.74 -1.68
N ALA A 316 -24.29 0.65 -2.39
CA ALA A 316 -25.64 0.16 -2.64
C ALA A 316 -26.32 -0.35 -1.36
N ASP A 317 -25.58 -0.98 -0.47
CA ASP A 317 -26.07 -1.43 0.84
C ASP A 317 -26.46 -0.22 1.71
N PHE A 318 -25.61 0.81 1.75
CA PHE A 318 -25.92 2.04 2.45
C PHE A 318 -27.17 2.73 1.89
N ALA A 319 -27.28 2.85 0.57
CA ALA A 319 -28.44 3.46 -0.09
C ALA A 319 -29.75 2.73 0.18
N ALA A 320 -29.69 1.41 0.40
CA ALA A 320 -30.83 0.55 0.69
C ALA A 320 -31.10 0.37 2.20
N GLY A 321 -30.31 1.02 3.08
CA GLY A 321 -30.42 0.86 4.52
C GLY A 321 -30.05 -0.54 5.02
N ARG A 322 -29.26 -1.29 4.25
CA ARG A 322 -28.80 -2.64 4.62
C ARG A 322 -27.59 -2.59 5.59
N PRO A 323 -27.34 -3.64 6.35
CA PRO A 323 -26.15 -3.71 7.22
C PRO A 323 -24.85 -3.54 6.45
N MET A 324 -23.91 -2.79 7.03
CA MET A 324 -22.62 -2.47 6.41
C MET A 324 -21.57 -3.50 6.83
N THR A 325 -21.23 -4.41 5.93
CA THR A 325 -20.33 -5.55 6.22
C THR A 325 -18.89 -5.12 6.55
N PHE A 326 -18.40 -4.04 5.93
CA PHE A 326 -17.01 -3.59 6.06
C PHE A 326 -16.90 -2.18 6.65
N ALA A 327 -17.77 -1.86 7.61
CA ALA A 327 -17.76 -0.57 8.29
C ALA A 327 -16.63 -0.50 9.32
N LEU A 328 -15.78 0.51 9.20
CA LEU A 328 -14.84 0.95 10.23
C LEU A 328 -15.55 1.80 11.28
N VAL A 329 -16.56 2.56 10.86
CA VAL A 329 -17.48 3.33 11.66
C VAL A 329 -18.88 3.13 11.06
N ALA A 330 -19.83 2.68 11.86
CA ALA A 330 -21.25 2.68 11.52
C ALA A 330 -21.93 3.85 12.22
N ALA A 331 -22.72 4.62 11.49
CA ALA A 331 -23.63 5.58 12.11
C ALA A 331 -24.61 4.81 13.01
N PRO A 332 -25.04 5.38 14.17
CA PRO A 332 -26.11 4.80 14.95
C PRO A 332 -27.34 4.65 14.04
N ALA A 333 -27.98 3.48 14.11
CA ALA A 333 -29.26 3.28 13.40
C ALA A 333 -30.18 4.45 13.73
N ALA A 334 -30.76 5.08 12.70
CA ALA A 334 -31.77 6.12 12.93
C ALA A 334 -32.82 5.51 13.87
N ALA A 335 -33.02 6.11 15.04
CA ALA A 335 -34.07 5.70 15.93
C ALA A 335 -35.36 5.73 15.12
N GLU A 336 -36.00 4.57 14.94
CA GLU A 336 -37.31 4.48 14.30
C GLU A 336 -38.20 5.50 14.99
N GLY A 337 -38.63 6.49 14.21
CA GLY A 337 -39.45 7.58 14.71
C GLY A 337 -40.64 7.01 15.46
N GLN A 338 -40.74 7.34 16.73
CA GLN A 338 -42.00 7.23 17.47
C GLN A 338 -43.04 8.05 16.68
N LYS A 339 -43.96 7.33 16.08
CA LYS A 339 -45.22 7.90 15.57
C LYS A 339 -46.13 8.29 16.73
#